data_1905d065b5ee44c32c0cd851103ab971
#
_entry.id   1905d065b5ee44c32c0cd851103ab971
#
_cell.length_a   1.000
_cell.length_b   1.000
_cell.length_c   1.000
_cell.angle_alpha   90.00
_cell.angle_beta   90.00
_cell.angle_gamma   90.00
#
_symmetry.space_group_name_H-M   'P 1'
#
loop_
_entity.id
_entity.type
_entity.pdbx_description
1 polymer ?
#
loop_
_entity_poly.entity_id
_entity_poly.type
_entity_poly.pdbx_seq_one_letter_code
_entity_poly.pdbx_strand_id
1 'polypeptide(L)'
;MTDYSELEEKLGYVFKNKKLLELALTHSSYSNEHKLGRDNERLEFVGDSVLGFVTAEYLFGKMSDLPEGELTKLRSRLVCEDSLYGFAQLISLGSFIMLGRGELATGGADRPSVLSDAFEAVIAAVFFDGGI
;
A
#
# COMPACT_ATOMS: atom_id res chain seq x y z
N MET A 1 -15.13 16.22 -5.00
CA MET A 1 -13.88 15.61 -5.43
C MET A 1 -12.92 15.47 -4.25
N THR A 2 -12.39 14.29 -4.03
CA THR A 2 -11.49 14.07 -2.89
C THR A 2 -10.12 14.70 -3.15
N ASP A 3 -9.61 15.42 -2.16
CA ASP A 3 -8.30 16.02 -2.24
C ASP A 3 -7.26 15.10 -1.58
N TYR A 4 -6.33 14.61 -2.38
CA TYR A 4 -5.27 13.71 -1.91
C TYR A 4 -3.93 14.41 -1.66
N SER A 5 -3.92 15.76 -1.69
CA SER A 5 -2.68 16.52 -1.54
C SER A 5 -1.91 16.19 -0.27
N GLU A 6 -2.61 16.04 0.86
CA GLU A 6 -1.97 15.70 2.12
C GLU A 6 -1.33 14.32 2.08
N LEU A 7 -2.03 13.34 1.50
CA LEU A 7 -1.48 11.99 1.36
C LEU A 7 -0.30 11.99 0.41
N GLU A 8 -0.40 12.70 -0.71
CA GLU A 8 0.70 12.79 -1.68
C GLU A 8 1.94 13.44 -1.07
N GLU A 9 1.75 14.46 -0.23
CA GLU A 9 2.85 15.09 0.47
C GLU A 9 3.57 14.11 1.38
N LYS A 10 2.82 13.30 2.12
CA LYS A 10 3.39 12.30 3.03
C LYS A 10 4.07 11.16 2.27
N LEU A 11 3.54 10.80 1.09
CA LEU A 11 4.15 9.80 0.23
C LEU A 11 5.40 10.32 -0.48
N GLY A 12 5.50 11.63 -0.65
CA GLY A 12 6.58 12.23 -1.45
C GLY A 12 6.39 12.05 -2.94
N TYR A 13 5.16 11.83 -3.37
CA TYR A 13 4.85 11.60 -4.78
C TYR A 13 3.49 12.20 -5.16
N VAL A 14 3.45 12.94 -6.28
CA VAL A 14 2.22 13.53 -6.81
C VAL A 14 1.77 12.73 -8.03
N PHE A 15 0.58 12.15 -7.95
CA PHE A 15 0.06 11.32 -9.02
C PHE A 15 -0.33 12.14 -10.25
N LYS A 16 0.03 11.65 -11.41
CA LYS A 16 -0.44 12.18 -12.70
C LYS A 16 -1.86 11.72 -12.96
N ASN A 17 -2.14 10.43 -12.67
CA ASN A 17 -3.46 9.85 -12.80
C ASN A 17 -4.03 9.56 -11.40
N LYS A 18 -4.87 10.47 -10.89
CA LYS A 18 -5.46 10.34 -9.55
C LYS A 18 -6.38 9.13 -9.43
N LYS A 19 -6.88 8.61 -10.54
CA LYS A 19 -7.75 7.42 -10.52
C LYS A 19 -7.00 6.18 -10.06
N LEU A 20 -5.70 6.09 -10.31
CA LEU A 20 -4.88 4.99 -9.80
C LEU A 20 -4.82 5.02 -8.27
N LEU A 21 -4.60 6.20 -7.70
CA LEU A 21 -4.58 6.36 -6.26
C LEU A 21 -5.95 6.03 -5.66
N GLU A 22 -7.01 6.54 -6.28
CA GLU A 22 -8.38 6.28 -5.84
C GLU A 22 -8.68 4.78 -5.84
N LEU A 23 -8.29 4.06 -6.88
CA LEU A 23 -8.45 2.61 -6.94
C LEU A 23 -7.68 1.91 -5.83
N ALA A 24 -6.45 2.34 -5.57
CA ALA A 24 -5.63 1.77 -4.50
C ALA A 24 -6.27 1.95 -3.12
N LEU A 25 -7.04 3.01 -2.94
CA LEU A 25 -7.71 3.32 -1.68
C LEU A 25 -9.12 2.71 -1.58
N THR A 26 -9.57 2.00 -2.60
CA THR A 26 -10.91 1.41 -2.66
C THR A 26 -10.87 -0.02 -2.12
N HIS A 27 -11.34 -0.20 -0.88
CA HIS A 27 -11.48 -1.52 -0.27
C HIS A 27 -12.64 -2.29 -0.91
N SER A 28 -12.56 -3.61 -0.91
CA SER A 28 -13.63 -4.45 -1.46
C SER A 28 -14.99 -4.18 -0.83
N SER A 29 -15.03 -3.89 0.47
CA SER A 29 -16.28 -3.57 1.15
C SER A 29 -16.97 -2.34 0.58
N TYR A 30 -16.19 -1.32 0.23
CA TYR A 30 -16.72 -0.11 -0.40
C TYR A 30 -17.22 -0.41 -1.81
N SER A 31 -16.42 -1.14 -2.58
CA SER A 31 -16.78 -1.53 -3.94
C SER A 31 -18.07 -2.34 -3.97
N ASN A 32 -18.21 -3.30 -3.05
CA ASN A 32 -19.41 -4.13 -2.96
C ASN A 32 -20.65 -3.31 -2.59
N GLU A 33 -20.51 -2.40 -1.63
CA GLU A 33 -21.61 -1.54 -1.18
C GLU A 33 -22.09 -0.60 -2.29
N HIS A 34 -21.15 -0.08 -3.08
CA HIS A 34 -21.46 0.88 -4.15
C HIS A 34 -21.54 0.23 -5.53
N LYS A 35 -21.40 -1.08 -5.61
CA LYS A 35 -21.49 -1.87 -6.86
C LYS A 35 -20.53 -1.37 -7.95
N LEU A 36 -19.30 -1.07 -7.55
CA LEU A 36 -18.30 -0.53 -8.48
C LEU A 36 -17.66 -1.59 -9.37
N GLY A 37 -17.61 -2.83 -8.92
CA GLY A 37 -16.99 -3.92 -9.67
C GLY A 37 -15.46 -3.86 -9.72
N ARG A 38 -14.85 -2.99 -8.93
CA ARG A 38 -13.39 -2.87 -8.86
C ARG A 38 -12.96 -2.41 -7.48
N ASP A 39 -11.79 -2.89 -7.05
CA ASP A 39 -11.22 -2.57 -5.75
C ASP A 39 -9.69 -2.64 -5.83
N ASN A 40 -9.02 -2.63 -4.68
CA ASN A 40 -7.58 -2.57 -4.63
C ASN A 40 -6.86 -3.94 -4.63
N GLU A 41 -7.59 -5.04 -4.72
CA GLU A 41 -6.98 -6.37 -4.57
C GLU A 41 -5.92 -6.68 -5.64
N ARG A 42 -6.18 -6.34 -6.89
CA ARG A 42 -5.21 -6.58 -7.97
C ARG A 42 -3.97 -5.69 -7.85
N LEU A 43 -4.15 -4.45 -7.40
CA LEU A 43 -3.02 -3.56 -7.12
C LEU A 43 -2.19 -4.07 -5.95
N GLU A 44 -2.85 -4.55 -4.90
CA GLU A 44 -2.18 -5.18 -3.77
C GLU A 44 -1.26 -6.30 -4.23
N PHE A 45 -1.75 -7.16 -5.11
CA PHE A 45 -0.97 -8.27 -5.66
C PHE A 45 0.32 -7.76 -6.33
N VAL A 46 0.20 -6.74 -7.18
CA VAL A 46 1.37 -6.15 -7.85
C VAL A 46 2.28 -5.45 -6.84
N GLY A 47 1.68 -4.74 -5.89
CA GLY A 47 2.43 -4.01 -4.86
C GLY A 47 3.31 -4.91 -4.00
N ASP A 48 2.83 -6.11 -3.70
CA ASP A 48 3.61 -7.09 -2.96
C ASP A 48 4.90 -7.43 -3.73
N SER A 49 4.79 -7.63 -5.03
CA SER A 49 5.95 -7.93 -5.88
C SER A 49 6.90 -6.74 -6.01
N VAL A 50 6.35 -5.54 -6.17
CA VAL A 50 7.16 -4.32 -6.29
C VAL A 50 7.94 -4.08 -4.99
N LEU A 51 7.27 -4.19 -3.84
CA LEU A 51 7.94 -4.03 -2.54
C LEU A 51 9.03 -5.07 -2.34
N GLY A 52 8.75 -6.32 -2.70
CA GLY A 52 9.74 -7.38 -2.60
C GLY A 52 10.99 -7.08 -3.44
N PHE A 53 10.78 -6.65 -4.67
CA PHE A 53 11.89 -6.35 -5.57
C PHE A 53 12.69 -5.12 -5.12
N VAL A 54 12.01 -4.03 -4.80
CA VAL A 54 12.67 -2.77 -4.38
C VAL A 54 13.45 -2.99 -3.09
N THR A 55 12.88 -3.73 -2.15
CA THR A 55 13.54 -4.06 -0.89
C THR A 55 14.78 -4.92 -1.14
N ALA A 56 14.65 -5.92 -2.03
CA ALA A 56 15.78 -6.78 -2.38
C ALA A 56 16.91 -5.97 -3.02
N GLU A 57 16.58 -5.07 -3.93
CA GLU A 57 17.56 -4.21 -4.58
C GLU A 57 18.28 -3.32 -3.57
N TYR A 58 17.51 -2.71 -2.67
CA TYR A 58 18.07 -1.86 -1.62
C TYR A 58 19.02 -2.65 -0.71
N LEU A 59 18.60 -3.83 -0.26
CA LEU A 59 19.40 -4.65 0.63
C LEU A 59 20.67 -5.15 -0.07
N PHE A 60 20.55 -5.52 -1.34
CA PHE A 60 21.72 -5.94 -2.11
C PHE A 60 22.80 -4.84 -2.14
N GLY A 61 22.39 -3.60 -2.33
CA GLY A 61 23.31 -2.47 -2.38
C GLY A 61 23.87 -2.05 -1.03
N LYS A 62 23.06 -2.14 0.04
CA LYS A 62 23.46 -1.66 1.37
C LYS A 62 24.11 -2.71 2.24
N MET A 63 23.76 -3.98 2.06
CA MET A 63 24.23 -5.08 2.90
C MET A 63 25.08 -6.03 2.08
N SER A 64 26.15 -5.49 1.47
CA SER A 64 27.00 -6.23 0.54
C SER A 64 27.71 -7.44 1.15
N ASP A 65 27.86 -7.46 2.47
CA ASP A 65 28.55 -8.54 3.17
C ASP A 65 27.64 -9.66 3.66
N LEU A 66 26.32 -9.51 3.52
CA LEU A 66 25.38 -10.50 4.02
C LEU A 66 25.07 -11.59 2.98
N PRO A 67 25.02 -12.86 3.41
CA PRO A 67 24.62 -13.95 2.52
C PRO A 67 23.12 -13.91 2.24
N GLU A 68 22.71 -14.63 1.20
CA GLU A 68 21.32 -14.68 0.73
C GLU A 68 20.33 -14.98 1.86
N GLY A 69 20.64 -15.94 2.73
CA GLY A 69 19.73 -16.30 3.83
C GLY A 69 19.42 -15.14 4.76
N GLU A 70 20.43 -14.33 5.06
CA GLU A 70 20.24 -13.15 5.91
C GLU A 70 19.49 -12.05 5.17
N LEU A 71 19.75 -11.87 3.88
CA LEU A 71 19.01 -10.90 3.06
C LEU A 71 17.54 -11.27 2.98
N THR A 72 17.23 -12.55 2.82
CA THR A 72 15.86 -13.05 2.78
C THR A 72 15.12 -12.77 4.09
N LYS A 73 15.79 -12.98 5.23
CA LYS A 73 15.20 -12.69 6.54
C LYS A 73 14.92 -11.20 6.71
N LEU A 74 15.87 -10.35 6.32
CA LEU A 74 15.68 -8.90 6.40
C LEU A 74 14.53 -8.43 5.53
N ARG A 75 14.45 -8.92 4.31
CA ARG A 75 13.34 -8.58 3.41
C ARG A 75 12.00 -8.95 4.04
N SER A 76 11.89 -10.16 4.59
CA SER A 76 10.66 -10.61 5.23
C SER A 76 10.24 -9.70 6.38
N ARG A 77 11.21 -9.19 7.17
CA ARG A 77 10.91 -8.28 8.27
C ARG A 77 10.45 -6.90 7.78
N LEU A 78 10.98 -6.46 6.65
CA LEU A 78 10.64 -5.13 6.13
C LEU A 78 9.30 -5.09 5.40
N VAL A 79 8.89 -6.21 4.80
CA VAL A 79 7.65 -6.27 4.00
C VAL A 79 6.54 -7.09 4.65
N CYS A 80 6.67 -7.46 5.92
CA CYS A 80 5.61 -8.18 6.62
C CYS A 80 4.45 -7.24 6.97
N GLU A 81 3.31 -7.83 7.31
CA GLU A 81 2.09 -7.07 7.63
C GLU A 81 2.34 -6.02 8.69
N ASP A 82 3.03 -6.37 9.78
CA ASP A 82 3.29 -5.43 10.88
C ASP A 82 4.08 -4.21 10.42
N SER A 83 5.11 -4.42 9.61
CA SER A 83 5.93 -3.33 9.09
C SER A 83 5.13 -2.44 8.16
N LEU A 84 4.37 -3.03 7.24
CA LEU A 84 3.55 -2.28 6.30
C LEU A 84 2.43 -1.53 7.02
N TYR A 85 1.86 -2.12 8.06
CA TYR A 85 0.89 -1.44 8.91
C TYR A 85 1.51 -0.20 9.55
N GLY A 86 2.73 -0.33 10.08
CA GLY A 86 3.45 0.80 10.66
C GLY A 86 3.70 1.91 9.65
N PHE A 87 4.11 1.57 8.44
CA PHE A 87 4.32 2.55 7.39
C PHE A 87 3.00 3.25 7.01
N ALA A 88 1.92 2.48 6.92
CA ALA A 88 0.59 3.04 6.63
C ALA A 88 0.17 4.05 7.70
N GLN A 89 0.44 3.76 8.97
CA GLN A 89 0.14 4.67 10.06
C GLN A 89 0.95 5.96 9.95
N LEU A 90 2.22 5.87 9.56
CA LEU A 90 3.07 7.05 9.40
C LEU A 90 2.51 8.04 8.38
N ILE A 91 1.83 7.56 7.35
CA ILE A 91 1.25 8.42 6.32
C ILE A 91 -0.25 8.66 6.55
N SER A 92 -0.78 8.22 7.68
CA SER A 92 -2.20 8.35 8.04
C SER A 92 -3.13 7.77 6.96
N LEU A 93 -2.73 6.64 6.40
CA LEU A 93 -3.43 6.04 5.26
C LEU A 93 -4.89 5.71 5.57
N GLY A 94 -5.17 5.30 6.81
CA GLY A 94 -6.53 4.96 7.24
C GLY A 94 -7.53 6.10 7.06
N SER A 95 -7.06 7.34 7.06
CA SER A 95 -7.93 8.51 6.86
C SER A 95 -8.40 8.66 5.42
N PHE A 96 -7.77 7.95 4.49
CA PHE A 96 -8.07 8.08 3.06
C PHE A 96 -8.69 6.83 2.44
N ILE A 97 -8.69 5.69 3.15
CA ILE A 97 -9.24 4.44 2.63
C ILE A 97 -10.76 4.53 2.57
N MET A 98 -11.32 4.10 1.44
CA MET A 98 -12.77 4.03 1.26
C MET A 98 -13.26 2.64 1.67
N LEU A 99 -14.05 2.59 2.74
CA LEU A 99 -14.60 1.38 3.33
C LEU A 99 -16.11 1.39 3.28
N GLY A 100 -16.73 0.20 3.17
CA GLY A 100 -18.17 0.06 3.36
C GLY A 100 -18.52 0.37 4.81
N ARG A 101 -19.81 0.67 5.08
CA ARG A 101 -20.26 1.08 6.41
C ARG A 101 -19.99 0.03 7.48
N GLY A 102 -20.23 -1.24 7.17
CA GLY A 102 -20.00 -2.32 8.12
C GLY A 102 -18.54 -2.44 8.51
N GLU A 103 -17.65 -2.39 7.54
CA GLU A 103 -16.21 -2.46 7.77
C GLU A 103 -15.74 -1.25 8.59
N LEU A 104 -16.22 -0.07 8.24
CA LEU A 104 -15.87 1.16 8.95
C LEU A 104 -16.36 1.11 10.41
N ALA A 105 -17.58 0.61 10.62
CA ALA A 105 -18.18 0.53 11.95
C ALA A 105 -17.43 -0.43 12.89
N THR A 106 -16.74 -1.43 12.34
CA THR A 106 -15.97 -2.40 13.11
C THR A 106 -14.48 -2.09 13.20
N GLY A 107 -14.10 -0.85 12.87
CA GLY A 107 -12.72 -0.40 13.01
C GLY A 107 -11.82 -0.75 11.83
N GLY A 108 -12.39 -0.98 10.64
CA GLY A 108 -11.61 -1.34 9.46
C GLY A 108 -10.55 -0.32 9.07
N ALA A 109 -10.79 0.96 9.34
CA ALA A 109 -9.84 2.02 9.02
C ALA A 109 -8.53 1.95 9.82
N ASP A 110 -8.48 1.13 10.86
CA ASP A 110 -7.28 0.94 11.66
C ASP A 110 -6.88 -0.54 11.77
N ARG A 111 -7.47 -1.40 10.97
CA ARG A 111 -7.18 -2.84 11.00
C ARG A 111 -5.88 -3.12 10.25
N PRO A 112 -4.92 -3.83 10.87
CA PRO A 112 -3.61 -4.10 10.24
C PRO A 112 -3.70 -4.71 8.84
N SER A 113 -4.57 -5.69 8.63
CA SER A 113 -4.69 -6.33 7.31
C SER A 113 -5.20 -5.36 6.25
N VAL A 114 -6.17 -4.51 6.61
CA VAL A 114 -6.74 -3.53 5.68
C VAL A 114 -5.68 -2.50 5.29
N LEU A 115 -4.95 -1.98 6.28
CA LEU A 115 -3.95 -0.94 6.04
C LEU A 115 -2.72 -1.48 5.32
N SER A 116 -2.23 -2.66 5.66
CA SER A 116 -1.08 -3.24 4.98
C SER A 116 -1.40 -3.54 3.52
N ASP A 117 -2.57 -4.08 3.24
CA ASP A 117 -3.01 -4.38 1.88
C ASP A 117 -3.17 -3.10 1.06
N ALA A 118 -3.75 -2.06 1.66
CA ALA A 118 -3.91 -0.77 0.99
C ALA A 118 -2.55 -0.11 0.73
N PHE A 119 -1.60 -0.26 1.65
CA PHE A 119 -0.26 0.28 1.46
C PHE A 119 0.40 -0.37 0.25
N GLU A 120 0.31 -1.70 0.12
CA GLU A 120 0.83 -2.41 -1.05
C GLU A 120 0.16 -1.93 -2.33
N ALA A 121 -1.17 -1.72 -2.30
CA ALA A 121 -1.90 -1.21 -3.45
C ALA A 121 -1.44 0.19 -3.85
N VAL A 122 -1.17 1.05 -2.88
CA VAL A 122 -0.66 2.41 -3.13
C VAL A 122 0.73 2.33 -3.78
N ILE A 123 1.58 1.43 -3.32
CA ILE A 123 2.90 1.23 -3.92
C ILE A 123 2.76 0.80 -5.39
N ALA A 124 1.84 -0.11 -5.69
CA ALA A 124 1.57 -0.51 -7.07
C ALA A 124 1.09 0.68 -7.90
N ALA A 125 0.22 1.50 -7.33
CA ALA A 125 -0.29 2.69 -8.02
C ALA A 125 0.85 3.66 -8.37
N VAL A 126 1.77 3.89 -7.44
CA VAL A 126 2.95 4.72 -7.69
C VAL A 126 3.79 4.11 -8.83
N PHE A 127 3.99 2.82 -8.79
CA PHE A 127 4.75 2.12 -9.84
C PHE A 127 4.13 2.30 -11.21
N PHE A 128 2.82 2.09 -11.34
CA PHE A 128 2.15 2.24 -12.63
C PHE A 128 2.10 3.69 -13.11
N ASP A 129 2.07 4.64 -12.19
CA ASP A 129 1.98 6.06 -12.54
C ASP A 129 3.35 6.68 -12.83
N GLY A 130 4.37 6.29 -12.09
CA GLY A 130 5.68 6.94 -12.16
C GLY A 130 6.88 6.01 -12.40
N GLY A 131 6.69 4.71 -12.39
CA GLY A 131 7.77 3.73 -12.53
C GLY A 131 8.50 3.47 -11.23
N ILE A 132 9.53 2.69 -11.29
CA ILE A 132 10.37 2.39 -10.15
C ILE A 132 11.33 3.55 -9.87
#